data_a1fa3855235cda3dcb0bf20adfbb8a36
#
_entry.id   a1fa3855235cda3dcb0bf20adfbb8a36
#
_cell.length_a   1.000
_cell.length_b   1.000
_cell.length_c   1.000
_cell.angle_alpha   90.00
_cell.angle_beta   90.00
_cell.angle_gamma   90.00
#
_symmetry.space_group_name_H-M   'P 1'
#
loop_
_entity.id
_entity.type
_entity.pdbx_description
1 polymer ?
#
loop_
_entity_poly.entity_id
_entity_poly.type
_entity_poly.pdbx_seq_one_letter_code
_entity_poly.pdbx_strand_id
1 'polypeptide(L)'
;MSHYFSLVRLIGSPRHDAWLRDLSRHGEAYRDHALIWRLFPGDGAARDFVFRRLEDEKSFYVVSARPPQADAGLFHIQSKAYSPELAEGDWVRFDLRANPTVSVRRENGRSQRHDVLMHAKQLASTEKSALPERLEAAGREWLKDRAERWGLDLRTDSLMQNGYRQQRLKRKGKHIAFSTLDYQGIAQVTDPEQLRRALLDGVGHSKGFGCGLLLVKRVD
;
A
#
# COMPACT_ATOMS: atom_id res chain seq x y z
N MET A 1 -10.46 1.35 -20.39
CA MET A 1 -9.01 1.66 -20.45
C MET A 1 -8.26 0.42 -19.95
N SER A 2 -7.23 0.01 -20.67
CA SER A 2 -6.41 -1.15 -20.27
C SER A 2 -5.45 -0.73 -19.14
N HIS A 3 -5.35 -1.57 -18.09
CA HIS A 3 -4.34 -1.46 -17.06
C HIS A 3 -3.27 -2.51 -17.25
N TYR A 4 -2.15 -2.34 -16.57
CA TYR A 4 -1.00 -3.23 -16.62
C TYR A 4 -0.63 -3.69 -15.22
N PHE A 5 -0.38 -4.98 -15.08
CA PHE A 5 0.25 -5.55 -13.89
C PHE A 5 1.70 -5.89 -14.21
N SER A 6 2.63 -5.32 -13.48
CA SER A 6 4.04 -5.44 -13.77
C SER A 6 4.83 -5.94 -12.56
N LEU A 7 5.75 -6.88 -12.81
CA LEU A 7 6.84 -7.20 -11.91
C LEU A 7 8.06 -6.41 -12.37
N VAL A 8 8.51 -5.49 -11.52
CA VAL A 8 9.66 -4.63 -11.76
C VAL A 8 10.77 -5.04 -10.82
N ARG A 9 11.93 -5.41 -11.33
CA ARG A 9 13.09 -5.80 -10.55
C ARG A 9 14.23 -4.81 -10.75
N LEU A 10 14.74 -4.25 -9.67
CA LEU A 10 15.94 -3.43 -9.67
C LEU A 10 17.15 -4.31 -9.95
N ILE A 11 17.83 -4.09 -11.09
CA ILE A 11 19.04 -4.82 -11.45
C ILE A 11 20.25 -4.08 -10.86
N GLY A 12 20.21 -2.76 -10.92
CA GLY A 12 21.34 -1.90 -10.57
C GLY A 12 22.45 -1.96 -11.62
N SER A 13 23.23 -0.90 -11.67
CA SER A 13 24.49 -0.89 -12.40
C SER A 13 25.42 0.09 -11.71
N PRO A 14 26.74 -0.01 -11.86
CA PRO A 14 27.70 0.92 -11.27
C PRO A 14 27.39 2.40 -11.54
N ARG A 15 26.73 2.69 -12.66
CA ARG A 15 26.29 4.05 -13.04
C ARG A 15 25.24 4.61 -12.10
N HIS A 16 24.43 3.74 -11.47
CA HIS A 16 23.32 4.13 -10.60
C HIS A 16 23.66 4.06 -9.11
N ASP A 17 24.80 3.46 -8.73
CA ASP A 17 25.14 3.21 -7.33
C ASP A 17 25.23 4.48 -6.48
N ALA A 18 25.83 5.54 -7.00
CA ALA A 18 25.93 6.81 -6.30
C ALA A 18 24.55 7.44 -6.08
N TRP A 19 23.70 7.43 -7.10
CA TRP A 19 22.35 7.94 -7.04
C TRP A 19 21.45 7.10 -6.12
N LEU A 20 21.55 5.77 -6.16
CA LEU A 20 20.81 4.89 -5.26
C LEU A 20 21.18 5.09 -3.79
N ARG A 21 22.49 5.29 -3.51
CA ARG A 21 22.95 5.64 -2.17
C ARG A 21 22.42 6.98 -1.70
N ASP A 22 22.39 7.98 -2.56
CA ASP A 22 21.84 9.29 -2.22
C ASP A 22 20.34 9.22 -1.92
N LEU A 23 19.56 8.53 -2.76
CA LEU A 23 18.14 8.32 -2.51
C LEU A 23 17.88 7.61 -1.16
N SER A 24 18.71 6.65 -0.79
CA SER A 24 18.57 5.88 0.45
C SER A 24 18.76 6.75 1.70
N ARG A 25 19.51 7.86 1.62
CA ARG A 25 19.66 8.83 2.72
C ARG A 25 18.35 9.54 3.09
N HIS A 26 17.38 9.59 2.16
CA HIS A 26 16.08 10.21 2.38
C HIS A 26 15.03 9.25 2.96
N GLY A 27 15.41 7.98 3.19
CA GLY A 27 14.55 6.91 3.67
C GLY A 27 14.06 5.98 2.56
N GLU A 28 13.83 4.71 2.91
CA GLU A 28 13.48 3.65 1.95
C GLU A 28 12.20 3.97 1.16
N ALA A 29 11.16 4.45 1.82
CA ALA A 29 9.91 4.80 1.15
C ALA A 29 10.08 5.93 0.12
N TYR A 30 11.00 6.88 0.36
CA TYR A 30 11.34 7.90 -0.62
C TYR A 30 12.13 7.32 -1.80
N ARG A 31 13.10 6.45 -1.51
CA ARG A 31 13.86 5.73 -2.55
C ARG A 31 12.92 4.98 -3.48
N ASP A 32 12.04 4.18 -2.92
CA ASP A 32 11.08 3.38 -3.68
C ASP A 32 10.13 4.26 -4.51
N HIS A 33 9.65 5.36 -3.92
CA HIS A 33 8.88 6.39 -4.64
C HIS A 33 9.64 6.92 -5.86
N ALA A 34 10.88 7.35 -5.67
CA ALA A 34 11.70 7.92 -6.75
C ALA A 34 12.02 6.89 -7.85
N LEU A 35 12.29 5.63 -7.45
CA LEU A 35 12.52 4.53 -8.37
C LEU A 35 11.32 4.26 -9.28
N ILE A 36 10.13 4.11 -8.70
CA ILE A 36 8.93 3.77 -9.45
C ILE A 36 8.47 4.92 -10.35
N TRP A 37 8.62 6.19 -9.91
CA TRP A 37 8.30 7.33 -10.77
C TRP A 37 9.12 7.38 -12.06
N ARG A 38 10.34 6.84 -12.09
CA ARG A 38 11.15 6.78 -13.33
C ARG A 38 10.55 5.89 -14.41
N LEU A 39 9.69 4.95 -14.04
CA LEU A 39 8.99 4.08 -14.99
C LEU A 39 7.84 4.79 -15.70
N PHE A 40 7.42 5.96 -15.20
CA PHE A 40 6.25 6.70 -15.67
C PHE A 40 6.62 8.15 -15.94
N PRO A 41 7.44 8.43 -16.96
CA PRO A 41 7.84 9.79 -17.30
C PRO A 41 6.63 10.65 -17.68
N GLY A 42 6.70 11.93 -17.37
CA GLY A 42 5.66 12.92 -17.62
C GLY A 42 5.65 13.97 -16.53
N ASP A 43 6.20 15.15 -16.82
CA ASP A 43 6.27 16.26 -15.87
C ASP A 43 4.89 16.78 -15.53
N GLY A 44 4.58 16.84 -14.23
CA GLY A 44 3.30 17.36 -13.72
C GLY A 44 2.10 16.43 -13.87
N ALA A 45 2.27 15.23 -14.41
CA ALA A 45 1.17 14.26 -14.50
C ALA A 45 0.72 13.77 -13.13
N ALA A 46 -0.58 13.57 -12.97
CA ALA A 46 -1.12 12.90 -11.79
C ALA A 46 -0.61 11.45 -11.74
N ARG A 47 -0.43 10.93 -10.53
CA ARG A 47 -0.01 9.55 -10.34
C ARG A 47 -1.12 8.60 -10.84
N ASP A 48 -0.78 7.76 -11.78
CA ASP A 48 -1.65 6.79 -12.44
C ASP A 48 -1.23 5.34 -12.19
N PHE A 49 -0.52 5.10 -11.09
CA PHE A 49 -0.03 3.80 -10.66
C PHE A 49 -0.11 3.61 -9.14
N VAL A 50 -0.12 2.37 -8.72
CA VAL A 50 0.06 1.94 -7.33
C VAL A 50 1.09 0.82 -7.31
N PHE A 51 1.88 0.73 -6.24
CA PHE A 51 2.95 -0.24 -6.16
C PHE A 51 3.18 -0.77 -4.74
N ARG A 52 3.87 -1.91 -4.65
CA ARG A 52 4.34 -2.50 -3.40
C ARG A 52 5.73 -3.10 -3.61
N ARG A 53 6.67 -2.79 -2.70
CA ARG A 53 7.96 -3.47 -2.62
C ARG A 53 7.78 -4.86 -2.03
N LEU A 54 8.43 -5.86 -2.63
CA LEU A 54 8.43 -7.24 -2.20
C LEU A 54 9.50 -7.50 -1.12
N GLU A 55 9.49 -8.67 -0.53
CA GLU A 55 10.38 -9.06 0.58
C GLU A 55 11.85 -9.14 0.19
N ASP A 56 12.16 -9.39 -1.09
CA ASP A 56 13.52 -9.39 -1.62
C ASP A 56 14.16 -8.00 -1.69
N GLU A 57 13.39 -6.97 -1.32
CA GLU A 57 13.77 -5.54 -1.27
C GLU A 57 14.24 -4.95 -2.61
N LYS A 58 14.22 -5.72 -3.68
CA LYS A 58 14.66 -5.34 -5.03
C LYS A 58 13.54 -5.39 -6.06
N SER A 59 12.46 -6.12 -5.77
CA SER A 59 11.32 -6.29 -6.66
C SER A 59 10.09 -5.52 -6.21
N PHE A 60 9.29 -5.11 -7.18
CA PHE A 60 8.06 -4.37 -6.97
C PHE A 60 6.94 -4.95 -7.82
N TYR A 61 5.77 -5.11 -7.23
CA TYR A 61 4.54 -5.19 -8.01
C TYR A 61 4.03 -3.78 -8.26
N VAL A 62 3.60 -3.55 -9.51
CA VAL A 62 3.05 -2.26 -9.95
C VAL A 62 1.79 -2.52 -10.75
N VAL A 63 0.70 -1.82 -10.40
CA VAL A 63 -0.50 -1.70 -11.24
C VAL A 63 -0.56 -0.28 -11.75
N SER A 64 -0.78 -0.10 -13.06
CA SER A 64 -0.74 1.21 -13.71
C SER A 64 -1.69 1.32 -14.89
N ALA A 65 -2.18 2.55 -15.18
CA ALA A 65 -3.04 2.82 -16.32
C ALA A 65 -2.27 2.86 -17.66
N ARG A 66 -0.95 3.00 -17.63
CA ARG A 66 -0.05 2.97 -18.79
C ARG A 66 1.09 1.99 -18.57
N PRO A 67 1.68 1.43 -19.65
CA PRO A 67 2.78 0.50 -19.49
C PRO A 67 4.00 1.20 -18.86
N PRO A 68 4.72 0.55 -17.92
CA PRO A 68 5.96 1.09 -17.38
C PRO A 68 7.03 1.12 -18.48
N GLN A 69 7.82 2.20 -18.51
CA GLN A 69 8.93 2.36 -19.43
C GLN A 69 10.24 1.91 -18.76
N ALA A 70 10.98 1.05 -19.44
CA ALA A 70 12.28 0.61 -18.95
C ALA A 70 13.29 1.76 -18.98
N ASP A 71 13.93 2.03 -17.84
CA ASP A 71 15.14 2.84 -17.79
C ASP A 71 16.33 1.90 -18.03
N ALA A 72 17.10 2.18 -19.07
CA ALA A 72 18.15 1.29 -19.57
C ALA A 72 19.15 0.88 -18.46
N GLY A 73 19.19 -0.41 -18.15
CA GLY A 73 20.11 -1.00 -17.18
C GLY A 73 19.76 -0.78 -15.71
N LEU A 74 18.65 -0.15 -15.38
CA LEU A 74 18.19 0.02 -13.99
C LEU A 74 17.19 -1.04 -13.58
N PHE A 75 16.25 -1.39 -14.46
CA PHE A 75 15.16 -2.31 -14.18
C PHE A 75 15.04 -3.42 -15.21
N HIS A 76 14.68 -4.61 -14.72
CA HIS A 76 14.07 -5.66 -15.53
C HIS A 76 12.56 -5.62 -15.28
N ILE A 77 11.77 -5.51 -16.35
CA ILE A 77 10.30 -5.35 -16.26
C ILE A 77 9.63 -6.50 -17.00
N GLN A 78 8.74 -7.19 -16.30
CA GLN A 78 7.77 -8.12 -16.89
C GLN A 78 6.39 -7.53 -16.70
N SER A 79 5.69 -7.23 -17.78
CA SER A 79 4.40 -6.57 -17.76
C SER A 79 3.37 -7.35 -18.57
N LYS A 80 2.13 -7.37 -18.08
CA LYS A 80 0.98 -7.95 -18.80
C LYS A 80 -0.23 -7.02 -18.68
N ALA A 81 -1.15 -7.13 -19.63
CA ALA A 81 -2.46 -6.51 -19.50
C ALA A 81 -3.16 -7.01 -18.23
N TYR A 82 -3.81 -6.12 -17.52
CA TYR A 82 -4.48 -6.41 -16.25
C TYR A 82 -5.95 -6.05 -16.32
N SER A 83 -6.76 -7.08 -16.40
CA SER A 83 -8.22 -7.02 -16.36
C SER A 83 -8.71 -8.06 -15.38
N PRO A 84 -8.78 -7.75 -14.08
CA PRO A 84 -9.27 -8.70 -13.10
C PRO A 84 -10.76 -8.97 -13.32
N GLU A 85 -11.10 -10.26 -13.53
CA GLU A 85 -12.47 -10.74 -13.70
C GLU A 85 -12.84 -11.57 -12.46
N LEU A 86 -13.64 -10.96 -11.59
CA LEU A 86 -14.16 -11.56 -10.37
C LEU A 86 -15.67 -11.39 -10.36
N ALA A 87 -16.39 -12.38 -9.87
CA ALA A 87 -17.84 -12.37 -9.72
C ALA A 87 -18.24 -12.19 -8.25
N GLU A 88 -19.46 -11.72 -8.03
CA GLU A 88 -20.08 -11.72 -6.71
C GLU A 88 -20.14 -13.17 -6.20
N GLY A 89 -19.80 -13.37 -4.92
CA GLY A 89 -19.71 -14.68 -4.31
C GLY A 89 -18.37 -15.39 -4.45
N ASP A 90 -17.46 -14.93 -5.33
CA ASP A 90 -16.11 -15.50 -5.42
C ASP A 90 -15.37 -15.40 -4.10
N TRP A 91 -14.67 -16.45 -3.70
CA TRP A 91 -13.75 -16.41 -2.59
C TRP A 91 -12.37 -16.03 -3.07
N VAL A 92 -11.73 -15.07 -2.37
CA VAL A 92 -10.39 -14.60 -2.69
C VAL A 92 -9.51 -14.58 -1.46
N ARG A 93 -8.26 -15.00 -1.62
CA ARG A 93 -7.19 -14.66 -0.69
C ARG A 93 -6.69 -13.28 -1.07
N PHE A 94 -6.58 -12.38 -0.09
CA PHE A 94 -6.05 -11.04 -0.30
C PHE A 94 -4.76 -10.80 0.48
N ASP A 95 -3.97 -9.83 -0.01
CA ASP A 95 -2.78 -9.32 0.61
C ASP A 95 -2.69 -7.80 0.38
N LEU A 96 -2.52 -7.03 1.45
CA LEU A 96 -2.54 -5.57 1.43
C LEU A 96 -1.52 -4.99 2.40
N ARG A 97 -0.61 -4.13 1.91
CA ARG A 97 0.11 -3.18 2.76
C ARG A 97 -0.65 -1.87 2.79
N ALA A 98 -1.11 -1.46 3.95
CA ALA A 98 -1.87 -0.23 4.14
C ALA A 98 -1.14 0.78 5.02
N ASN A 99 -1.55 2.05 4.89
CA ASN A 99 -1.30 3.08 5.89
C ASN A 99 -2.62 3.31 6.66
N PRO A 100 -2.82 2.64 7.82
CA PRO A 100 -4.07 2.71 8.57
C PRO A 100 -4.16 4.05 9.31
N THR A 101 -5.12 4.88 8.92
CA THR A 101 -5.33 6.19 9.55
C THR A 101 -6.78 6.41 9.96
N VAL A 102 -6.98 7.13 11.06
CA VAL A 102 -8.27 7.68 11.50
C VAL A 102 -8.22 9.19 11.46
N SER A 103 -9.35 9.82 11.19
CA SER A 103 -9.51 11.28 11.26
C SER A 103 -10.10 11.64 12.61
N VAL A 104 -9.36 12.40 13.41
CA VAL A 104 -9.80 12.88 14.71
C VAL A 104 -10.11 14.37 14.61
N ARG A 105 -11.32 14.75 15.04
CA ARG A 105 -11.74 16.15 15.07
C ARG A 105 -11.10 16.84 16.27
N ARG A 106 -10.42 17.95 16.04
CA ARG A 106 -9.84 18.79 17.09
C ARG A 106 -10.88 19.81 17.61
N GLU A 107 -10.62 20.38 18.78
CA GLU A 107 -11.45 21.43 19.39
C GLU A 107 -11.66 22.65 18.48
N ASN A 108 -10.65 22.98 17.64
CA ASN A 108 -10.73 24.06 16.65
C ASN A 108 -11.54 23.69 15.39
N GLY A 109 -12.28 22.59 15.40
CA GLY A 109 -13.12 22.11 14.30
C GLY A 109 -12.36 21.46 13.12
N ARG A 110 -11.01 21.52 13.11
CA ARG A 110 -10.19 20.89 12.06
C ARG A 110 -10.01 19.42 12.33
N SER A 111 -10.01 18.61 11.25
CA SER A 111 -9.73 17.19 11.34
C SER A 111 -8.25 16.92 11.13
N GLN A 112 -7.66 16.10 11.99
CA GLN A 112 -6.28 15.64 11.83
C GLN A 112 -6.25 14.12 11.68
N ARG A 113 -5.40 13.62 10.76
CA ARG A 113 -5.18 12.19 10.61
C ARG A 113 -4.17 11.70 11.64
N HIS A 114 -4.55 10.62 12.30
CA HIS A 114 -3.70 9.90 13.22
C HIS A 114 -3.49 8.47 12.71
N ASP A 115 -2.35 7.89 13.03
CA ASP A 115 -2.13 6.45 12.92
C ASP A 115 -3.09 5.72 13.85
N VAL A 116 -3.75 4.67 13.34
CA VAL A 116 -4.78 3.92 14.09
C VAL A 116 -4.22 3.28 15.36
N LEU A 117 -3.04 2.64 15.25
CA LEU A 117 -2.43 1.94 16.37
C LEU A 117 -1.91 2.93 17.42
N MET A 118 -1.30 4.02 16.98
CA MET A 118 -0.84 5.07 17.88
C MET A 118 -2.00 5.78 18.57
N HIS A 119 -3.09 6.00 17.86
CA HIS A 119 -4.32 6.56 18.44
C HIS A 119 -4.92 5.61 19.48
N ALA A 120 -5.04 4.32 19.18
CA ALA A 120 -5.50 3.30 20.13
C ALA A 120 -4.59 3.23 21.37
N LYS A 121 -3.26 3.34 21.17
CA LYS A 121 -2.30 3.40 22.27
C LYS A 121 -2.50 4.61 23.18
N GLN A 122 -2.78 5.77 22.62
CA GLN A 122 -3.06 7.00 23.38
C GLN A 122 -4.34 6.88 24.22
N LEU A 123 -5.38 6.25 23.65
CA LEU A 123 -6.64 6.03 24.37
C LEU A 123 -6.52 4.97 25.48
N ALA A 124 -5.58 4.05 25.36
CA ALA A 124 -5.36 2.96 26.33
C ALA A 124 -4.47 3.33 27.52
N SER A 125 -4.27 4.62 27.81
CA SER A 125 -3.23 5.13 28.73
C SER A 125 -3.24 4.57 30.16
N THR A 126 -4.31 3.93 30.61
CA THR A 126 -4.49 3.41 31.98
C THR A 126 -4.32 1.90 32.15
N GLU A 127 -4.53 1.10 31.11
CA GLU A 127 -4.46 -0.38 31.19
C GLU A 127 -3.39 -0.94 30.26
N LYS A 128 -2.17 -1.10 30.77
CA LYS A 128 -1.03 -1.59 29.96
C LYS A 128 -1.10 -3.09 29.63
N SER A 129 -1.79 -3.89 30.44
CA SER A 129 -1.86 -5.34 30.27
C SER A 129 -2.60 -5.80 29.02
N ALA A 130 -3.65 -5.08 28.60
CA ALA A 130 -4.44 -5.38 27.40
C ALA A 130 -4.02 -4.59 26.15
N LEU A 131 -2.86 -3.93 26.19
CA LEU A 131 -2.43 -3.05 25.08
C LEU A 131 -2.20 -3.80 23.76
N PRO A 132 -1.53 -4.96 23.71
CA PRO A 132 -1.33 -5.68 22.45
C PRO A 132 -2.65 -6.05 21.76
N GLU A 133 -3.61 -6.57 22.51
CA GLU A 133 -4.93 -6.97 21.99
C GLU A 133 -5.71 -5.76 21.49
N ARG A 134 -5.64 -4.63 22.20
CA ARG A 134 -6.30 -3.37 21.75
C ARG A 134 -5.70 -2.82 20.44
N LEU A 135 -4.38 -2.90 20.28
CA LEU A 135 -3.72 -2.48 19.05
C LEU A 135 -4.10 -3.40 17.88
N GLU A 136 -4.14 -4.70 18.13
CA GLU A 136 -4.57 -5.67 17.14
C GLU A 136 -6.04 -5.44 16.75
N ALA A 137 -6.93 -5.29 17.71
CA ALA A 137 -8.34 -5.01 17.49
C ALA A 137 -8.54 -3.72 16.68
N ALA A 138 -7.83 -2.64 17.01
CA ALA A 138 -7.93 -1.37 16.30
C ALA A 138 -7.51 -1.49 14.82
N GLY A 139 -6.46 -2.26 14.53
CA GLY A 139 -6.03 -2.51 13.15
C GLY A 139 -7.02 -3.38 12.38
N ARG A 140 -7.57 -4.42 12.99
CA ARG A 140 -8.60 -5.29 12.40
C ARG A 140 -9.89 -4.53 12.09
N GLU A 141 -10.37 -3.72 13.03
CA GLU A 141 -11.58 -2.91 12.86
C GLU A 141 -11.39 -1.88 11.74
N TRP A 142 -10.22 -1.23 11.69
CA TRP A 142 -9.89 -0.31 10.60
C TRP A 142 -10.01 -0.96 9.22
N LEU A 143 -9.55 -2.20 9.07
CA LEU A 143 -9.63 -2.93 7.80
C LEU A 143 -11.08 -3.31 7.49
N LYS A 144 -11.81 -3.84 8.47
CA LYS A 144 -13.20 -4.27 8.35
C LYS A 144 -14.10 -3.13 7.84
N ASP A 145 -14.04 -1.96 8.47
CA ASP A 145 -14.79 -0.76 8.07
C ASP A 145 -14.57 -0.33 6.62
N ARG A 146 -13.47 -0.76 6.02
CA ARG A 146 -13.07 -0.33 4.67
C ARG A 146 -13.24 -1.40 3.63
N ALA A 147 -13.14 -2.66 4.00
CA ALA A 147 -13.23 -3.78 3.07
C ALA A 147 -14.56 -3.80 2.31
N GLU A 148 -15.67 -3.50 2.99
CA GLU A 148 -17.00 -3.37 2.38
C GLU A 148 -16.99 -2.34 1.23
N ARG A 149 -16.32 -1.21 1.41
CA ARG A 149 -16.20 -0.16 0.39
C ARG A 149 -15.33 -0.57 -0.80
N TRP A 150 -14.59 -1.66 -0.64
CA TRP A 150 -13.77 -2.25 -1.70
C TRP A 150 -14.46 -3.46 -2.33
N GLY A 151 -15.72 -3.73 -1.97
CA GLY A 151 -16.50 -4.86 -2.45
C GLY A 151 -16.08 -6.20 -1.88
N LEU A 152 -15.58 -6.21 -0.64
CA LEU A 152 -15.12 -7.41 0.06
C LEU A 152 -15.82 -7.57 1.42
N ASP A 153 -16.31 -8.78 1.68
CA ASP A 153 -16.69 -9.24 3.02
C ASP A 153 -15.57 -10.13 3.60
N LEU A 154 -14.98 -9.70 4.71
CA LEU A 154 -13.83 -10.35 5.31
C LEU A 154 -14.22 -11.56 6.14
N ARG A 155 -13.57 -12.69 5.90
CA ARG A 155 -13.59 -13.83 6.81
C ARG A 155 -12.67 -13.53 8.01
N THR A 156 -13.25 -13.06 9.10
CA THR A 156 -12.51 -12.47 10.24
C THR A 156 -11.60 -13.47 10.97
N ASP A 157 -11.94 -14.75 10.97
CA ASP A 157 -11.11 -15.83 11.56
C ASP A 157 -9.84 -16.11 10.77
N SER A 158 -9.81 -15.77 9.47
CA SER A 158 -8.65 -15.92 8.60
C SER A 158 -7.73 -14.69 8.58
N LEU A 159 -8.14 -13.59 9.20
CA LEU A 159 -7.44 -12.31 9.11
C LEU A 159 -6.14 -12.34 9.91
N MET A 160 -5.04 -12.14 9.22
CA MET A 160 -3.71 -11.92 9.78
C MET A 160 -3.31 -10.46 9.62
N GLN A 161 -2.71 -9.90 10.68
CA GLN A 161 -2.21 -8.55 10.75
C GLN A 161 -0.79 -8.58 11.30
N ASN A 162 0.17 -8.02 10.57
CA ASN A 162 1.57 -8.01 10.98
C ASN A 162 2.36 -6.85 10.35
N GLY A 163 3.67 -6.80 10.59
CA GLY A 163 4.57 -5.91 9.87
C GLY A 163 4.37 -4.42 10.14
N TYR A 164 3.88 -4.05 11.35
CA TYR A 164 3.78 -2.63 11.70
C TYR A 164 5.14 -1.96 11.65
N ARG A 165 5.28 -0.92 10.83
CA ARG A 165 6.50 -0.12 10.68
C ARG A 165 6.18 1.36 10.61
N GLN A 166 6.93 2.18 11.33
CA GLN A 166 6.90 3.62 11.17
C GLN A 166 7.90 4.04 10.08
N GLN A 167 7.40 4.72 9.07
CA GLN A 167 8.19 5.29 7.99
C GLN A 167 8.47 6.76 8.27
N ARG A 168 9.72 7.17 8.12
CA ARG A 168 10.13 8.57 8.24
C ARG A 168 10.95 8.92 7.01
N LEU A 169 10.59 9.98 6.33
CA LEU A 169 11.32 10.45 5.16
C LEU A 169 11.41 11.98 5.15
N LYS A 170 12.42 12.47 4.44
CA LYS A 170 12.63 13.91 4.26
C LYS A 170 12.41 14.26 2.79
N ARG A 171 11.49 15.17 2.50
CA ARG A 171 11.19 15.65 1.16
C ARG A 171 11.11 17.16 1.12
N LYS A 172 11.93 17.80 0.27
CA LYS A 172 11.95 19.28 0.12
C LYS A 172 11.97 20.01 1.48
N GLY A 173 12.85 19.58 2.40
CA GLY A 173 12.97 20.18 3.74
C GLY A 173 11.86 19.80 4.73
N LYS A 174 10.80 19.11 4.30
CA LYS A 174 9.69 18.66 5.18
C LYS A 174 9.90 17.22 5.63
N HIS A 175 9.65 16.96 6.92
CA HIS A 175 9.58 15.62 7.46
C HIS A 175 8.18 15.06 7.23
N ILE A 176 8.10 13.88 6.62
CA ILE A 176 6.88 13.13 6.43
C ILE A 176 7.01 11.85 7.26
N ALA A 177 6.03 11.57 8.09
CA ALA A 177 5.94 10.35 8.87
C ALA A 177 4.59 9.69 8.61
N PHE A 178 4.62 8.38 8.42
CA PHE A 178 3.42 7.54 8.31
C PHE A 178 3.76 6.12 8.76
N SER A 179 2.78 5.30 9.03
CA SER A 179 2.97 3.90 9.37
C SER A 179 2.45 2.98 8.29
N THR A 180 2.97 1.78 8.27
CA THR A 180 2.49 0.69 7.42
C THR A 180 2.09 -0.49 8.28
N LEU A 181 1.08 -1.21 7.82
CA LEU A 181 0.59 -2.45 8.41
C LEU A 181 0.22 -3.41 7.29
N ASP A 182 0.64 -4.65 7.40
CA ASP A 182 0.38 -5.69 6.41
C ASP A 182 -0.82 -6.53 6.87
N TYR A 183 -1.75 -6.77 5.95
CA TYR A 183 -2.95 -7.56 6.14
C TYR A 183 -3.01 -8.69 5.12
N GLN A 184 -3.38 -9.87 5.58
CA GLN A 184 -3.65 -11.03 4.74
C GLN A 184 -4.89 -11.74 5.27
N GLY A 185 -5.64 -12.40 4.39
CA GLY A 185 -6.80 -13.16 4.79
C GLY A 185 -7.59 -13.65 3.60
N ILE A 186 -8.77 -14.18 3.90
CA ILE A 186 -9.77 -14.61 2.94
C ILE A 186 -10.96 -13.66 3.01
N ALA A 187 -11.53 -13.35 1.86
CA ALA A 187 -12.72 -12.54 1.74
C ALA A 187 -13.64 -13.08 0.64
N GLN A 188 -14.92 -12.79 0.74
CA GLN A 188 -15.87 -13.02 -0.34
C GLN A 188 -16.10 -11.71 -1.09
N VAL A 189 -16.18 -11.79 -2.42
CA VAL A 189 -16.52 -10.65 -3.27
C VAL A 189 -18.01 -10.34 -3.13
N THR A 190 -18.32 -9.12 -2.70
CA THR A 190 -19.69 -8.62 -2.55
C THR A 190 -20.07 -7.61 -3.64
N ASP A 191 -19.09 -6.89 -4.18
CA ASP A 191 -19.28 -5.96 -5.29
C ASP A 191 -18.04 -6.03 -6.22
N PRO A 192 -18.17 -6.73 -7.36
CA PRO A 192 -17.06 -6.88 -8.32
C PRO A 192 -16.54 -5.56 -8.90
N GLU A 193 -17.43 -4.57 -9.11
CA GLU A 193 -17.03 -3.27 -9.66
C GLU A 193 -16.25 -2.41 -8.66
N GLN A 194 -16.67 -2.40 -7.40
CA GLN A 194 -15.91 -1.73 -6.32
C GLN A 194 -14.56 -2.42 -6.14
N LEU A 195 -14.53 -3.76 -6.15
CA LEU A 195 -13.29 -4.51 -6.04
C LEU A 195 -12.36 -4.23 -7.22
N ARG A 196 -12.89 -4.22 -8.44
CA ARG A 196 -12.10 -3.87 -9.63
C ARG A 196 -11.46 -2.49 -9.52
N ARG A 197 -12.20 -1.47 -9.08
CA ARG A 197 -11.65 -0.13 -8.83
C ARG A 197 -10.57 -0.16 -7.75
N ALA A 198 -10.80 -0.87 -6.65
CA ALA A 198 -9.82 -1.03 -5.58
C ALA A 198 -8.50 -1.67 -6.06
N LEU A 199 -8.59 -2.68 -6.95
CA LEU A 199 -7.43 -3.36 -7.54
C LEU A 199 -6.66 -2.46 -8.51
N LEU A 200 -7.35 -1.63 -9.30
CA LEU A 200 -6.74 -0.77 -10.31
C LEU A 200 -6.18 0.53 -9.73
N ASP A 201 -6.94 1.21 -8.88
CA ASP A 201 -6.60 2.53 -8.35
C ASP A 201 -5.82 2.45 -7.02
N GLY A 202 -5.84 1.25 -6.41
CA GLY A 202 -5.34 1.03 -5.06
C GLY A 202 -6.20 1.67 -3.98
N VAL A 203 -5.99 1.25 -2.74
CA VAL A 203 -6.82 1.61 -1.58
C VAL A 203 -6.08 2.48 -0.56
N GLY A 204 -6.80 3.31 0.17
CA GLY A 204 -6.27 4.07 1.31
C GLY A 204 -5.27 5.17 0.95
N HIS A 205 -4.39 5.46 1.91
CA HIS A 205 -3.41 6.54 1.84
C HIS A 205 -1.99 6.05 1.53
N SER A 206 -1.06 6.99 1.34
CA SER A 206 0.37 6.73 1.09
C SER A 206 0.65 5.82 -0.13
N LYS A 207 -0.24 5.81 -1.12
CA LYS A 207 -0.12 5.00 -2.33
C LYS A 207 1.19 5.28 -3.11
N GLY A 208 1.65 6.52 -3.11
CA GLY A 208 2.93 6.90 -3.70
C GLY A 208 4.17 6.42 -2.93
N PHE A 209 3.99 5.78 -1.78
CA PHE A 209 5.05 5.26 -0.93
C PHE A 209 4.93 3.75 -0.66
N GLY A 210 4.33 3.03 -1.59
CA GLY A 210 4.25 1.56 -1.54
C GLY A 210 3.12 0.98 -0.71
N CYS A 211 2.11 1.79 -0.35
CA CYS A 211 0.90 1.33 0.31
C CYS A 211 -0.27 1.26 -0.67
N GLY A 212 -1.29 0.47 -0.33
CA GLY A 212 -2.59 0.49 -1.00
C GLY A 212 -2.70 -0.38 -2.25
N LEU A 213 -1.64 -1.07 -2.68
CA LEU A 213 -1.79 -2.11 -3.69
C LEU A 213 -2.47 -3.32 -3.05
N LEU A 214 -3.75 -3.51 -3.39
CA LEU A 214 -4.52 -4.68 -3.01
C LEU A 214 -4.23 -5.81 -4.01
N LEU A 215 -3.75 -6.93 -3.53
CA LEU A 215 -3.51 -8.14 -4.30
C LEU A 215 -4.57 -9.17 -3.95
N VAL A 216 -5.15 -9.84 -4.94
CA VAL A 216 -6.10 -10.92 -4.74
C VAL A 216 -5.75 -12.13 -5.60
N LYS A 217 -6.08 -13.30 -5.08
CA LYS A 217 -6.03 -14.56 -5.79
C LYS A 217 -7.30 -15.34 -5.46
N ARG A 218 -8.03 -15.82 -6.48
CA ARG A 218 -9.19 -16.68 -6.27
C ARG A 218 -8.79 -17.92 -5.47
N VAL A 219 -9.63 -18.32 -4.56
CA VAL A 219 -9.52 -19.57 -3.78
C VAL A 219 -10.51 -20.53 -4.39
N ASP A 220 -10.01 -21.68 -4.85
CA ASP A 220 -10.81 -22.79 -5.38
C ASP A 220 -11.50 -23.55 -4.26
#